data_5ace2a668886b3c9a80a33d850ad897c
#
_entry.id   5ace2a668886b3c9a80a33d850ad897c
#
_cell.length_a   1.000
_cell.length_b   1.000
_cell.length_c   1.000
_cell.angle_alpha   90.00
_cell.angle_beta   90.00
_cell.angle_gamma   90.00
#
_symmetry.space_group_name_H-M   'P 1'
#
loop_
_entity.id
_entity.type
_entity.pdbx_description
1 polymer ?
#
loop_
_entity_poly.entity_id
_entity_poly.type
_entity_poly.pdbx_seq_one_letter_code
_entity_poly.pdbx_strand_id
1 'polypeptide(L)'
;DAAGVAAAQRMLALAQGAEGGPLTEHDLVLCLMSGGGSSLLTVPCHGLTLADKQRINRQLLASGAGIGDMNTVRKHLSAIKGGRLALACHPARVVTLAISDVPGDDVGVIASGPTVADASTCAQALAIAQRLGLVLPEAVWAGWRSGALETPKPGDARLSHGGQPHPVHLVATPQQSLEAAAEAARAAGISAHILSDEVEGESREVAKVHAAL
;
A
#
# COMPACT_ATOMS: atom_id res chain seq x y z
N ASP A 1 -8.93 5.32 -10.84
CA ASP A 1 -9.69 6.21 -11.73
C ASP A 1 -9.19 7.66 -11.62
N ALA A 2 -9.75 8.58 -12.40
CA ALA A 2 -9.32 9.98 -12.40
C ALA A 2 -9.62 10.70 -11.08
N ALA A 3 -10.71 10.36 -10.41
CA ALA A 3 -11.07 10.94 -9.12
C ALA A 3 -10.05 10.53 -8.04
N GLY A 4 -9.62 9.26 -8.03
CA GLY A 4 -8.57 8.79 -7.13
C GLY A 4 -7.22 9.47 -7.37
N VAL A 5 -6.86 9.75 -8.63
CA VAL A 5 -5.66 10.53 -8.96
C VAL A 5 -5.79 11.97 -8.43
N ALA A 6 -6.91 12.63 -8.68
CA ALA A 6 -7.13 14.00 -8.23
C ALA A 6 -7.08 14.11 -6.69
N ALA A 7 -7.73 13.18 -5.98
CA ALA A 7 -7.68 13.13 -4.51
C ALA A 7 -6.26 12.90 -3.98
N ALA A 8 -5.51 11.96 -4.57
CA ALA A 8 -4.15 11.67 -4.14
C ALA A 8 -3.17 12.79 -4.49
N GLN A 9 -3.34 13.47 -5.62
CA GLN A 9 -2.59 14.69 -5.96
C GLN A 9 -2.88 15.82 -4.96
N ARG A 10 -4.15 15.96 -4.55
CA ARG A 10 -4.54 16.92 -3.52
C ARG A 10 -3.84 16.63 -2.18
N MET A 11 -3.75 15.37 -1.76
CA MET A 11 -3.02 14.98 -0.55
C MET A 11 -1.54 15.36 -0.63
N LEU A 12 -0.88 15.10 -1.77
CA LEU A 12 0.50 15.49 -1.98
C LEU A 12 0.69 17.01 -2.00
N ALA A 13 -0.23 17.74 -2.63
CA ALA A 13 -0.18 19.20 -2.66
C ALA A 13 -0.33 19.81 -1.25
N LEU A 14 -1.24 19.28 -0.42
CA LEU A 14 -1.40 19.66 0.98
C LEU A 14 -0.11 19.38 1.78
N ALA A 15 0.48 18.21 1.63
CA ALA A 15 1.75 17.85 2.27
C ALA A 15 2.90 18.80 1.84
N GLN A 16 2.86 19.32 0.61
CA GLN A 16 3.83 20.27 0.08
C GLN A 16 3.49 21.74 0.37
N GLY A 17 2.45 21.99 1.17
CA GLY A 17 2.12 23.36 1.60
C GLY A 17 1.24 24.17 0.67
N ALA A 18 0.48 23.52 -0.24
CA ALA A 18 -0.42 24.22 -1.15
C ALA A 18 -1.52 25.03 -0.44
N GLU A 19 -1.83 24.66 0.80
CA GLU A 19 -2.73 25.40 1.68
C GLU A 19 -2.09 25.54 3.06
N GLY A 20 -1.97 26.73 3.57
CA GLY A 20 -1.39 27.01 4.89
C GLY A 20 0.14 27.09 4.95
N GLY A 21 0.84 26.93 3.81
CA GLY A 21 2.30 26.95 3.75
C GLY A 21 2.98 25.59 3.97
N PRO A 22 4.31 25.52 3.85
CA PRO A 22 5.08 24.29 4.03
C PRO A 22 4.90 23.74 5.45
N LEU A 23 4.80 22.41 5.54
CA LEU A 23 4.77 21.73 6.84
C LEU A 23 6.10 21.96 7.59
N THR A 24 6.01 22.06 8.91
CA THR A 24 7.13 22.24 9.83
C THR A 24 7.27 21.06 10.78
N GLU A 25 8.32 21.01 11.57
CA GLU A 25 8.52 20.00 12.62
C GLU A 25 7.48 20.07 13.75
N HIS A 26 6.71 21.17 13.84
CA HIS A 26 5.65 21.35 14.83
C HIS A 26 4.28 20.88 14.33
N ASP A 27 4.18 20.48 13.07
CA ASP A 27 2.93 20.02 12.47
C ASP A 27 2.72 18.52 12.66
N LEU A 28 1.46 18.13 12.76
CA LEU A 28 1.01 16.74 12.81
C LEU A 28 0.17 16.41 11.59
N VAL A 29 0.59 15.40 10.86
CA VAL A 29 -0.20 14.80 9.77
C VAL A 29 -0.82 13.50 10.30
N LEU A 30 -2.14 13.44 10.40
CA LEU A 30 -2.89 12.24 10.76
C LEU A 30 -3.37 11.56 9.47
N CYS A 31 -2.84 10.37 9.20
CA CYS A 31 -3.22 9.55 8.06
C CYS A 31 -4.24 8.49 8.51
N LEU A 32 -5.46 8.54 7.96
CA LEU A 32 -6.50 7.55 8.19
C LEU A 32 -6.58 6.62 6.98
N MET A 33 -6.25 5.35 7.18
CA MET A 33 -6.19 4.36 6.10
C MET A 33 -7.17 3.22 6.36
N SER A 34 -7.91 2.85 5.31
CA SER A 34 -8.85 1.74 5.34
C SER A 34 -8.77 0.93 4.05
N GLY A 35 -9.57 -0.13 3.93
CA GLY A 35 -9.65 -0.99 2.76
C GLY A 35 -9.91 -0.19 1.47
N GLY A 36 -9.40 -0.69 0.35
CA GLY A 36 -9.46 -0.01 -0.95
C GLY A 36 -8.34 1.01 -1.21
N GLY A 37 -7.54 1.41 -0.20
CA GLY A 37 -6.43 2.34 -0.37
C GLY A 37 -5.41 1.89 -1.43
N SER A 38 -5.18 0.59 -1.57
CA SER A 38 -4.29 0.04 -2.60
C SER A 38 -4.75 0.37 -4.03
N SER A 39 -6.04 0.39 -4.30
CA SER A 39 -6.61 0.67 -5.63
C SER A 39 -6.98 2.14 -5.84
N LEU A 40 -7.48 2.81 -4.82
CA LEU A 40 -8.02 4.18 -4.92
C LEU A 40 -6.92 5.24 -4.78
N LEU A 41 -5.95 5.05 -3.89
CA LEU A 41 -4.83 5.98 -3.69
C LEU A 41 -3.81 5.80 -4.83
N THR A 42 -3.95 6.60 -5.88
CA THR A 42 -3.19 6.42 -7.12
C THR A 42 -2.63 7.73 -7.64
N VAL A 43 -1.30 7.85 -7.66
CA VAL A 43 -0.57 8.85 -8.46
C VAL A 43 0.51 8.09 -9.22
N PRO A 44 0.51 8.09 -10.57
CA PRO A 44 1.59 7.52 -11.35
C PRO A 44 2.92 8.23 -11.05
N CYS A 45 4.03 7.50 -11.08
CA CYS A 45 5.36 8.09 -11.01
C CYS A 45 5.66 8.95 -12.23
N HIS A 46 6.71 9.74 -12.16
CA HIS A 46 7.17 10.57 -13.29
C HIS A 46 7.38 9.72 -14.55
N GLY A 47 6.93 10.23 -15.69
CA GLY A 47 7.02 9.54 -16.98
C GLY A 47 5.96 8.44 -17.21
N LEU A 48 4.99 8.30 -16.31
CA LEU A 48 3.91 7.33 -16.41
C LEU A 48 2.54 8.03 -16.40
N THR A 49 1.67 7.67 -17.34
CA THR A 49 0.28 8.12 -17.35
C THR A 49 -0.62 7.18 -16.54
N LEU A 50 -1.84 7.63 -16.20
CA LEU A 50 -2.85 6.78 -15.59
C LEU A 50 -3.21 5.59 -16.50
N ALA A 51 -3.31 5.82 -17.81
CA ALA A 51 -3.61 4.78 -18.80
C ALA A 51 -2.51 3.71 -18.84
N ASP A 52 -1.23 4.13 -18.78
CA ASP A 52 -0.10 3.21 -18.69
C ASP A 52 -0.17 2.37 -17.41
N LYS A 53 -0.41 3.02 -16.26
CA LYS A 53 -0.52 2.33 -14.98
C LYS A 53 -1.67 1.31 -14.99
N GLN A 54 -2.80 1.64 -15.58
CA GLN A 54 -3.93 0.72 -15.75
C GLN A 54 -3.56 -0.46 -16.65
N ARG A 55 -2.86 -0.20 -17.77
CA ARG A 55 -2.37 -1.24 -18.68
C ARG A 55 -1.41 -2.20 -17.97
N ILE A 56 -0.44 -1.66 -17.23
CA ILE A 56 0.54 -2.46 -16.47
C ILE A 56 -0.17 -3.27 -15.38
N ASN A 57 -1.14 -2.69 -14.68
CA ASN A 57 -1.88 -3.41 -13.66
C ASN A 57 -2.66 -4.60 -14.24
N ARG A 58 -3.26 -4.45 -15.44
CA ARG A 58 -3.89 -5.59 -16.15
C ARG A 58 -2.89 -6.67 -16.52
N GLN A 59 -1.68 -6.30 -16.96
CA GLN A 59 -0.61 -7.27 -17.25
C GLN A 59 -0.20 -8.03 -15.98
N LEU A 60 -0.01 -7.33 -14.86
CA LEU A 60 0.31 -7.94 -13.56
C LEU A 60 -0.76 -8.94 -13.12
N LEU A 61 -2.03 -8.57 -13.22
CA LEU A 61 -3.14 -9.48 -12.85
C LEU A 61 -3.21 -10.69 -13.78
N ALA A 62 -2.97 -10.51 -15.08
CA ALA A 62 -2.99 -11.60 -16.06
C ALA A 62 -1.77 -12.52 -15.97
N SER A 63 -0.67 -12.08 -15.36
CA SER A 63 0.58 -12.84 -15.28
C SER A 63 0.55 -13.98 -14.24
N GLY A 64 -0.44 -14.01 -13.34
CA GLY A 64 -0.47 -14.94 -12.22
C GLY A 64 0.59 -14.66 -11.15
N ALA A 65 1.20 -13.48 -11.15
CA ALA A 65 2.20 -13.08 -10.16
C ALA A 65 1.61 -13.05 -8.74
N GLY A 66 2.38 -13.47 -7.76
CA GLY A 66 2.00 -13.34 -6.36
C GLY A 66 1.85 -11.88 -5.93
N ILE A 67 1.05 -11.64 -4.89
CA ILE A 67 0.73 -10.28 -4.41
C ILE A 67 1.98 -9.48 -4.01
N GLY A 68 3.01 -10.13 -3.46
CA GLY A 68 4.29 -9.50 -3.11
C GLY A 68 5.00 -8.90 -4.32
N ASP A 69 5.12 -9.66 -5.41
CA ASP A 69 5.70 -9.19 -6.67
C ASP A 69 4.91 -8.03 -7.28
N MET A 70 3.58 -8.19 -7.30
CA MET A 70 2.69 -7.13 -7.79
C MET A 70 2.85 -5.85 -6.97
N ASN A 71 2.93 -5.93 -5.65
CA ASN A 71 3.09 -4.76 -4.78
C ASN A 71 4.47 -4.12 -4.94
N THR A 72 5.54 -4.90 -5.10
CA THR A 72 6.89 -4.39 -5.41
C THR A 72 6.86 -3.52 -6.66
N VAL A 73 6.29 -4.02 -7.76
CA VAL A 73 6.16 -3.25 -9.01
C VAL A 73 5.25 -2.02 -8.81
N ARG A 74 4.09 -2.18 -8.17
CA ARG A 74 3.12 -1.09 -7.95
C ARG A 74 3.66 0.05 -7.11
N LYS A 75 4.48 -0.22 -6.09
CA LYS A 75 5.12 0.79 -5.25
C LYS A 75 6.09 1.63 -6.09
N HIS A 76 6.92 0.99 -6.91
CA HIS A 76 7.90 1.65 -7.77
C HIS A 76 7.31 2.33 -9.02
N LEU A 77 6.01 2.14 -9.29
CA LEU A 77 5.24 2.88 -10.31
C LEU A 77 4.37 3.99 -9.73
N SER A 78 4.56 4.34 -8.46
CA SER A 78 3.70 5.28 -7.74
C SER A 78 4.50 6.46 -7.19
N ALA A 79 3.93 7.66 -7.25
CA ALA A 79 4.48 8.85 -6.62
C ALA A 79 4.01 9.05 -5.16
N ILE A 80 3.14 8.15 -4.64
CA ILE A 80 2.56 8.33 -3.29
C ILE A 80 2.72 7.10 -2.38
N LYS A 81 2.90 5.89 -2.95
CA LYS A 81 3.04 4.62 -2.21
C LYS A 81 4.48 4.37 -1.77
N GLY A 82 4.69 3.33 -0.95
CA GLY A 82 6.03 2.93 -0.51
C GLY A 82 6.76 4.03 0.24
N GLY A 83 6.13 4.65 1.22
CA GLY A 83 6.72 5.69 2.07
C GLY A 83 6.71 7.11 1.48
N ARG A 84 6.33 7.28 0.20
CA ARG A 84 6.44 8.59 -0.47
C ARG A 84 5.47 9.64 0.06
N LEU A 85 4.31 9.24 0.60
CA LEU A 85 3.41 10.20 1.26
C LEU A 85 4.04 10.75 2.54
N ALA A 86 4.59 9.89 3.40
CA ALA A 86 5.30 10.36 4.59
C ALA A 86 6.52 11.20 4.23
N LEU A 87 7.26 10.82 3.19
CA LEU A 87 8.37 11.63 2.68
C LEU A 87 7.93 13.04 2.26
N ALA A 88 6.77 13.15 1.59
CA ALA A 88 6.21 14.44 1.19
C ALA A 88 5.78 15.30 2.40
N CYS A 89 5.45 14.67 3.52
CA CYS A 89 5.07 15.36 4.76
C CYS A 89 6.27 15.84 5.60
N HIS A 90 7.51 15.44 5.24
CA HIS A 90 8.68 15.86 6.00
C HIS A 90 8.84 17.40 5.99
N PRO A 91 9.16 18.04 7.15
CA PRO A 91 9.60 17.48 8.42
C PRO A 91 8.51 17.23 9.48
N ALA A 92 7.23 17.32 9.13
CA ALA A 92 6.11 17.10 10.05
C ALA A 92 6.12 15.69 10.63
N ARG A 93 5.52 15.55 11.83
CA ARG A 93 5.22 14.26 12.42
C ARG A 93 4.06 13.61 11.67
N VAL A 94 4.23 12.36 11.22
CA VAL A 94 3.14 11.57 10.61
C VAL A 94 2.70 10.50 11.59
N VAL A 95 1.39 10.37 11.83
CA VAL A 95 0.77 9.29 12.59
C VAL A 95 -0.25 8.61 11.68
N THR A 96 -0.14 7.31 11.54
CA THR A 96 -1.07 6.54 10.71
C THR A 96 -1.98 5.67 11.59
N LEU A 97 -3.28 5.79 11.39
CA LEU A 97 -4.28 4.88 11.91
C LEU A 97 -4.80 4.04 10.73
N ALA A 98 -4.65 2.74 10.81
CA ALA A 98 -4.99 1.84 9.71
C ALA A 98 -5.98 0.76 10.15
N ILE A 99 -6.93 0.45 9.26
CA ILE A 99 -7.72 -0.78 9.31
C ILE A 99 -7.05 -1.76 8.34
N SER A 100 -6.63 -2.90 8.85
CA SER A 100 -6.02 -3.93 8.02
C SER A 100 -7.07 -4.73 7.25
N ASP A 101 -6.79 -4.97 5.96
CA ASP A 101 -7.48 -5.90 5.08
C ASP A 101 -6.49 -6.92 4.47
N VAL A 102 -5.33 -7.07 5.12
CA VAL A 102 -4.21 -7.85 4.61
C VAL A 102 -3.91 -9.00 5.57
N PRO A 103 -3.77 -10.24 5.07
CA PRO A 103 -3.27 -11.36 5.88
C PRO A 103 -1.94 -11.02 6.54
N GLY A 104 -1.81 -11.32 7.84
CA GLY A 104 -0.59 -11.04 8.63
C GLY A 104 -0.36 -9.57 8.98
N ASP A 105 -1.30 -8.68 8.67
CA ASP A 105 -1.32 -7.27 9.11
C ASP A 105 -0.07 -6.45 8.76
N ASP A 106 0.65 -6.80 7.67
CA ASP A 106 1.84 -6.07 7.26
C ASP A 106 1.49 -4.64 6.80
N VAL A 107 1.88 -3.66 7.62
CA VAL A 107 1.66 -2.23 7.38
C VAL A 107 2.31 -1.73 6.07
N GLY A 108 3.35 -2.41 5.58
CA GLY A 108 3.99 -2.12 4.29
C GLY A 108 3.15 -2.58 3.09
N VAL A 109 2.15 -3.44 3.31
CA VAL A 109 1.22 -3.96 2.30
C VAL A 109 -0.11 -3.21 2.34
N ILE A 110 -0.60 -2.83 3.53
CA ILE A 110 -1.85 -2.05 3.69
C ILE A 110 -1.76 -0.76 2.87
N ALA A 111 -2.71 -0.54 1.96
CA ALA A 111 -2.73 0.55 0.99
C ALA A 111 -1.42 0.67 0.15
N SER A 112 -0.56 -0.35 0.15
CA SER A 112 0.81 -0.39 -0.41
C SER A 112 1.78 0.56 0.33
N GLY A 113 1.61 0.71 1.65
CA GLY A 113 2.52 1.40 2.56
C GLY A 113 2.83 2.86 2.24
N PRO A 114 1.85 3.78 2.08
CA PRO A 114 2.14 5.16 1.69
C PRO A 114 3.00 5.92 2.71
N THR A 115 2.89 5.54 3.98
CA THR A 115 3.56 6.20 5.11
C THR A 115 4.68 5.38 5.75
N VAL A 116 4.98 4.20 5.19
CA VAL A 116 6.00 3.27 5.73
C VAL A 116 7.13 3.09 4.72
N ALA A 117 8.35 3.00 5.23
CA ALA A 117 9.53 2.69 4.41
C ALA A 117 9.34 1.39 3.63
N ASP A 118 9.86 1.34 2.43
CA ASP A 118 9.75 0.19 1.54
C ASP A 118 11.09 -0.55 1.45
N ALA A 119 11.13 -1.77 1.92
CA ALA A 119 12.32 -2.61 1.83
C ALA A 119 12.60 -3.13 0.41
N SER A 120 11.58 -3.16 -0.49
CA SER A 120 11.78 -3.57 -1.88
C SER A 120 12.54 -2.50 -2.68
N THR A 121 13.17 -2.89 -3.79
CA THR A 121 14.06 -2.02 -4.56
C THR A 121 13.67 -1.90 -6.02
N CYS A 122 14.13 -0.84 -6.70
CA CYS A 122 14.04 -0.70 -8.15
C CYS A 122 14.65 -1.91 -8.88
N ALA A 123 15.74 -2.49 -8.36
CA ALA A 123 16.36 -3.67 -8.95
C ALA A 123 15.41 -4.89 -8.90
N GLN A 124 14.71 -5.08 -7.79
CA GLN A 124 13.71 -6.14 -7.67
C GLN A 124 12.52 -5.88 -8.58
N ALA A 125 11.99 -4.63 -8.63
CA ALA A 125 10.90 -4.28 -9.53
C ALA A 125 11.26 -4.54 -11.00
N LEU A 126 12.49 -4.19 -11.40
CA LEU A 126 13.04 -4.42 -12.73
C LEU A 126 13.13 -5.93 -13.04
N ALA A 127 13.68 -6.72 -12.14
CA ALA A 127 13.80 -8.17 -12.31
C ALA A 127 12.42 -8.86 -12.43
N ILE A 128 11.45 -8.44 -11.60
CA ILE A 128 10.06 -8.94 -11.66
C ILE A 128 9.43 -8.57 -13.01
N ALA A 129 9.56 -7.32 -13.44
CA ALA A 129 8.99 -6.85 -14.70
C ALA A 129 9.57 -7.58 -15.91
N GLN A 130 10.89 -7.84 -15.91
CA GLN A 130 11.56 -8.64 -16.94
C GLN A 130 11.06 -10.08 -16.95
N ARG A 131 11.00 -10.73 -15.79
CA ARG A 131 10.52 -12.12 -15.65
C ARG A 131 9.08 -12.30 -16.11
N LEU A 132 8.24 -11.29 -15.85
CA LEU A 132 6.82 -11.31 -16.23
C LEU A 132 6.56 -10.77 -17.66
N GLY A 133 7.58 -10.31 -18.37
CA GLY A 133 7.45 -9.74 -19.71
C GLY A 133 6.58 -8.48 -19.76
N LEU A 134 6.62 -7.63 -18.72
CA LEU A 134 5.80 -6.44 -18.68
C LEU A 134 6.22 -5.41 -19.73
N VAL A 135 5.25 -4.84 -20.41
CA VAL A 135 5.46 -3.74 -21.36
C VAL A 135 5.34 -2.42 -20.62
N LEU A 136 6.47 -1.77 -20.38
CA LEU A 136 6.59 -0.51 -19.65
C LEU A 136 7.12 0.60 -20.56
N PRO A 137 6.77 1.89 -20.32
CA PRO A 137 7.44 3.01 -20.96
C PRO A 137 8.95 3.04 -20.66
N GLU A 138 9.77 3.47 -21.64
CA GLU A 138 11.24 3.52 -21.46
C GLU A 138 11.65 4.43 -20.29
N ALA A 139 10.90 5.50 -20.01
CA ALA A 139 11.15 6.36 -18.85
C ALA A 139 11.12 5.59 -17.53
N VAL A 140 10.25 4.58 -17.40
CA VAL A 140 10.18 3.71 -16.21
C VAL A 140 11.39 2.78 -16.15
N TRP A 141 11.74 2.13 -17.27
CA TRP A 141 12.93 1.28 -17.36
C TRP A 141 14.20 2.05 -16.98
N ALA A 142 14.37 3.25 -17.54
CA ALA A 142 15.50 4.13 -17.24
C ALA A 142 15.50 4.57 -15.76
N GLY A 143 14.34 4.95 -15.23
CA GLY A 143 14.19 5.36 -13.84
C GLY A 143 14.51 4.24 -12.85
N TRP A 144 14.15 2.99 -13.15
CA TRP A 144 14.51 1.85 -12.30
C TRP A 144 15.99 1.48 -12.40
N ARG A 145 16.59 1.51 -13.60
CA ARG A 145 18.03 1.25 -13.78
C ARG A 145 18.91 2.28 -13.08
N SER A 146 18.50 3.54 -13.09
CA SER A 146 19.24 4.64 -12.44
C SER A 146 18.95 4.80 -10.95
N GLY A 147 17.91 4.12 -10.42
CA GLY A 147 17.42 4.35 -9.06
C GLY A 147 16.62 5.64 -8.87
N ALA A 148 16.34 6.41 -9.92
CA ALA A 148 15.58 7.67 -9.82
C ALA A 148 14.13 7.45 -9.34
N LEU A 149 13.58 6.26 -9.51
CA LEU A 149 12.26 5.87 -9.02
C LEU A 149 12.32 5.03 -7.74
N GLU A 150 13.45 5.07 -7.01
CA GLU A 150 13.58 4.33 -5.76
C GLU A 150 12.64 4.86 -4.68
N THR A 151 12.11 3.95 -3.86
CA THR A 151 11.27 4.26 -2.71
C THR A 151 12.13 4.62 -1.49
N PRO A 152 11.63 5.42 -0.52
CA PRO A 152 12.31 5.62 0.75
C PRO A 152 12.55 4.30 1.47
N LYS A 153 13.78 4.08 1.96
CA LYS A 153 14.23 2.83 2.57
C LYS A 153 14.10 2.84 4.09
N PRO A 154 14.04 1.66 4.74
CA PRO A 154 14.21 1.56 6.17
C PRO A 154 15.48 2.28 6.63
N GLY A 155 15.35 3.14 7.64
CA GLY A 155 16.45 3.97 8.13
C GLY A 155 16.57 5.35 7.45
N ASP A 156 15.72 5.69 6.48
CA ASP A 156 15.66 7.06 5.95
C ASP A 156 15.18 8.02 7.04
N ALA A 157 16.05 8.94 7.46
CA ALA A 157 15.78 9.89 8.53
C ALA A 157 14.53 10.76 8.26
N ARG A 158 14.18 10.98 7.00
CA ARG A 158 12.99 11.75 6.60
C ARG A 158 11.67 11.04 6.88
N LEU A 159 11.71 9.73 7.20
CA LEU A 159 10.56 8.94 7.65
C LEU A 159 10.51 8.82 9.18
N SER A 160 11.10 9.80 9.87
CA SER A 160 11.14 9.87 11.33
C SER A 160 10.87 11.28 11.81
N HIS A 161 10.48 11.40 13.08
CA HIS A 161 10.33 12.66 13.77
C HIS A 161 10.97 12.57 15.16
N GLY A 162 11.82 13.51 15.51
CA GLY A 162 12.58 13.46 16.77
C GLY A 162 13.44 12.18 16.91
N GLY A 163 13.95 11.64 15.80
CA GLY A 163 14.76 10.42 15.78
C GLY A 163 13.95 9.12 15.93
N GLN A 164 12.63 9.19 16.00
CA GLN A 164 11.74 8.02 16.10
C GLN A 164 10.95 7.82 14.78
N PRO A 165 10.82 6.59 14.29
CA PRO A 165 9.99 6.30 13.12
C PRO A 165 8.55 6.80 13.31
N HIS A 166 7.90 7.20 12.22
CA HIS A 166 6.50 7.56 12.24
C HIS A 166 5.63 6.37 12.70
N PRO A 167 4.79 6.53 13.75
CA PRO A 167 3.99 5.42 14.27
C PRO A 167 2.85 5.05 13.31
N VAL A 168 2.62 3.74 13.19
CA VAL A 168 1.44 3.16 12.55
C VAL A 168 0.69 2.34 13.58
N HIS A 169 -0.58 2.64 13.77
CA HIS A 169 -1.47 1.93 14.70
C HIS A 169 -2.56 1.21 13.90
N LEU A 170 -2.65 -0.09 14.07
CA LEU A 170 -3.77 -0.88 13.57
C LEU A 170 -4.95 -0.71 14.55
N VAL A 171 -6.02 -0.09 14.06
CA VAL A 171 -7.23 0.17 14.85
C VAL A 171 -8.27 -0.94 14.70
N ALA A 172 -8.18 -1.71 13.64
CA ALA A 172 -8.95 -2.94 13.43
C ALA A 172 -8.20 -3.89 12.49
N THR A 173 -8.38 -5.19 12.74
CA THR A 173 -7.78 -6.28 11.94
C THR A 173 -8.83 -7.31 11.54
N PRO A 174 -8.56 -8.18 10.52
CA PRO A 174 -9.42 -9.30 10.17
C PRO A 174 -9.69 -10.22 11.36
N GLN A 175 -8.67 -10.57 12.14
CA GLN A 175 -8.78 -11.42 13.31
C GLN A 175 -9.77 -10.84 14.34
N GLN A 176 -9.67 -9.56 14.70
CA GLN A 176 -10.61 -8.91 15.62
C GLN A 176 -12.05 -8.96 15.10
N SER A 177 -12.25 -8.80 13.79
CA SER A 177 -13.57 -8.88 13.17
C SER A 177 -14.15 -10.29 13.24
N LEU A 178 -13.33 -11.32 13.03
CA LEU A 178 -13.72 -12.74 13.15
C LEU A 178 -14.06 -13.09 14.59
N GLU A 179 -13.28 -12.61 15.57
CA GLU A 179 -13.54 -12.82 16.99
C GLU A 179 -14.88 -12.20 17.41
N ALA A 180 -15.14 -10.95 17.02
CA ALA A 180 -16.41 -10.29 17.31
C ALA A 180 -17.61 -11.01 16.65
N ALA A 181 -17.45 -11.49 15.42
CA ALA A 181 -18.49 -12.27 14.72
C ALA A 181 -18.76 -13.63 15.42
N ALA A 182 -17.69 -14.32 15.83
CA ALA A 182 -17.80 -15.60 16.52
C ALA A 182 -18.45 -15.43 17.91
N GLU A 183 -18.14 -14.35 18.63
CA GLU A 183 -18.76 -14.01 19.92
C GLU A 183 -20.26 -13.74 19.74
N ALA A 184 -20.64 -12.93 18.75
CA ALA A 184 -22.04 -12.64 18.44
C ALA A 184 -22.83 -13.91 18.10
N ALA A 185 -22.25 -14.83 17.30
CA ALA A 185 -22.87 -16.12 16.99
C ALA A 185 -23.07 -16.99 18.24
N ARG A 186 -22.04 -17.10 19.10
CA ARG A 186 -22.11 -17.87 20.34
C ARG A 186 -23.15 -17.29 21.31
N ALA A 187 -23.25 -15.98 21.41
CA ALA A 187 -24.28 -15.31 22.20
C ALA A 187 -25.71 -15.61 21.69
N ALA A 188 -25.86 -15.85 20.40
CA ALA A 188 -27.12 -16.30 19.79
C ALA A 188 -27.35 -17.82 19.88
N GLY A 189 -26.52 -18.57 20.60
CA GLY A 189 -26.62 -20.03 20.74
C GLY A 189 -26.12 -20.85 19.54
N ILE A 190 -25.35 -20.21 18.64
CA ILE A 190 -24.80 -20.86 17.45
C ILE A 190 -23.32 -21.18 17.73
N SER A 191 -22.91 -22.44 17.46
CA SER A 191 -21.50 -22.81 17.52
C SER A 191 -20.73 -22.09 16.42
N ALA A 192 -19.64 -21.43 16.80
CA ALA A 192 -18.79 -20.69 15.85
C ALA A 192 -17.32 -21.01 16.07
N HIS A 193 -16.63 -21.31 14.97
CA HIS A 193 -15.21 -21.60 14.93
C HIS A 193 -14.53 -20.66 13.95
N ILE A 194 -13.40 -20.10 14.34
CA ILE A 194 -12.53 -19.31 13.46
C ILE A 194 -11.52 -20.29 12.87
N LEU A 195 -11.47 -20.40 11.55
CA LEU A 195 -10.51 -21.28 10.86
C LEU A 195 -9.16 -20.58 10.71
N SER A 196 -9.15 -19.36 10.19
CA SER A 196 -7.97 -18.52 10.01
C SER A 196 -8.40 -17.12 9.54
N ASP A 197 -7.58 -16.12 9.76
CA ASP A 197 -7.64 -14.78 9.16
C ASP A 197 -6.68 -14.61 7.95
N GLU A 198 -5.91 -15.68 7.63
CA GLU A 198 -4.91 -15.71 6.57
C GLU A 198 -5.27 -16.68 5.43
N VAL A 199 -6.57 -16.93 5.21
CA VAL A 199 -6.99 -17.82 4.12
C VAL A 199 -6.78 -17.14 2.78
N GLU A 200 -5.88 -17.69 1.96
CA GLU A 200 -5.60 -17.24 0.60
C GLU A 200 -5.96 -18.32 -0.42
N GLY A 201 -6.18 -17.90 -1.66
CA GLY A 201 -6.44 -18.78 -2.80
C GLY A 201 -7.58 -18.31 -3.68
N GLU A 202 -7.90 -19.12 -4.69
CA GLU A 202 -9.07 -18.89 -5.55
C GLU A 202 -10.33 -19.14 -4.73
N SER A 203 -11.16 -18.11 -4.53
CA SER A 203 -12.32 -18.13 -3.63
C SER A 203 -13.27 -19.33 -3.89
N ARG A 204 -13.46 -19.71 -5.16
CA ARG A 204 -14.32 -20.84 -5.54
C ARG A 204 -13.75 -22.17 -5.05
N GLU A 205 -12.44 -22.34 -5.12
CA GLU A 205 -11.79 -23.60 -4.71
C GLU A 205 -11.68 -23.68 -3.18
N VAL A 206 -11.34 -22.58 -2.54
CA VAL A 206 -11.33 -22.49 -1.07
C VAL A 206 -12.73 -22.75 -0.50
N ALA A 207 -13.78 -22.17 -1.11
CA ALA A 207 -15.16 -22.39 -0.68
C ALA A 207 -15.59 -23.87 -0.75
N LYS A 208 -15.12 -24.65 -1.73
CA LYS A 208 -15.38 -26.10 -1.81
C LYS A 208 -14.75 -26.85 -0.64
N VAL A 209 -13.54 -26.45 -0.24
CA VAL A 209 -12.87 -27.04 0.94
C VAL A 209 -13.65 -26.72 2.20
N HIS A 210 -14.05 -25.46 2.40
CA HIS A 210 -14.82 -25.06 3.58
C HIS A 210 -16.20 -25.73 3.65
N ALA A 211 -16.84 -25.98 2.50
CA ALA A 211 -18.12 -26.67 2.45
C ALA A 211 -18.02 -28.17 2.74
N ALA A 212 -16.83 -28.76 2.72
CA ALA A 212 -16.57 -30.16 3.01
C ALA A 212 -16.16 -30.42 4.47
N LEU A 213 -15.85 -29.35 5.21
CA LEU A 213 -15.51 -29.39 6.65
C LEU A 213 -16.78 -29.36 7.51
#